data_f048749b4ac2ee37519150b1d5d1c546
#
_entry.id   f048749b4ac2ee37519150b1d5d1c546
#
_cell.length_a   1.000
_cell.length_b   1.000
_cell.length_c   1.000
_cell.angle_alpha   90.00
_cell.angle_beta   90.00
_cell.angle_gamma   90.00
#
_symmetry.space_group_name_H-M   'P 1'
#
loop_
_entity.id
_entity.type
_entity.pdbx_description
1 polymer ?
#
loop_
_entity_poly.entity_id
_entity_poly.type
_entity_poly.pdbx_seq_one_letter_code
_entity_poly.pdbx_strand_id
1 'polypeptide(L)'
;MINKRFIIFIFILFISYIISFINFISNLNKDNITHVQSKTIVVITGSVGRLTAAENLINLNSEARLLISGVAKGVKFSEIIKSKSIDPKKVDLGYNAKSTFGNAIETKVWVSNNNIKDFILITDDWHMKRALLLFKNSMPNINIYPYELKSNSKSLREHLLFEEHLKYLIAHLQVIYIWFTN
;
A
#
# COMPACT_ATOMS: atom_id res chain seq x y z
N MET A 1 11.86 -27.86 34.98
CA MET A 1 10.55 -27.22 35.34
C MET A 1 10.49 -25.82 34.72
N ILE A 2 9.51 -25.57 33.87
CA ILE A 2 9.32 -24.23 33.25
C ILE A 2 8.84 -23.26 34.35
N ASN A 3 9.48 -22.09 34.43
CA ASN A 3 9.17 -21.09 35.45
C ASN A 3 7.74 -20.56 35.22
N LYS A 4 6.87 -20.55 36.25
CA LYS A 4 5.51 -20.00 36.18
C LYS A 4 5.47 -18.57 35.65
N ARG A 5 6.46 -17.72 36.00
CA ARG A 5 6.58 -16.35 35.49
C ARG A 5 6.80 -16.32 33.98
N PHE A 6 7.56 -17.27 33.44
CA PHE A 6 7.79 -17.39 32.00
C PHE A 6 6.51 -17.80 31.26
N ILE A 7 5.71 -18.73 31.84
CA ILE A 7 4.40 -19.12 31.25
C ILE A 7 3.44 -17.93 31.23
N ILE A 8 3.36 -17.15 32.33
CA ILE A 8 2.54 -15.96 32.43
C ILE A 8 2.97 -14.92 31.40
N PHE A 9 4.28 -14.70 31.23
CA PHE A 9 4.80 -13.78 30.24
C PHE A 9 4.40 -14.16 28.80
N ILE A 10 4.55 -15.43 28.42
CA ILE A 10 4.12 -15.93 27.12
C ILE A 10 2.60 -15.76 26.92
N PHE A 11 1.82 -16.03 27.96
CA PHE A 11 0.37 -15.87 27.91
C PHE A 11 -0.04 -14.39 27.69
N ILE A 12 0.64 -13.46 28.35
CA ILE A 12 0.42 -12.01 28.16
C ILE A 12 0.77 -11.60 26.72
N LEU A 13 1.89 -12.07 26.16
CA LEU A 13 2.27 -11.80 24.77
C LEU A 13 1.24 -12.35 23.79
N PHE A 14 0.74 -13.55 24.04
CA PHE A 14 -0.29 -14.18 23.21
C PHE A 14 -1.60 -13.39 23.21
N ILE A 15 -2.07 -12.98 24.38
CA ILE A 15 -3.29 -12.13 24.50
C ILE A 15 -3.06 -10.77 23.82
N SER A 16 -1.92 -10.14 24.02
CA SER A 16 -1.58 -8.88 23.38
C SER A 16 -1.59 -9.00 21.85
N TYR A 17 -1.06 -10.11 21.31
CA TYR A 17 -1.10 -10.40 19.88
C TYR A 17 -2.54 -10.55 19.37
N ILE A 18 -3.40 -11.29 20.09
CA ILE A 18 -4.82 -11.48 19.71
C ILE A 18 -5.55 -10.12 19.71
N ILE A 19 -5.36 -9.30 20.74
CA ILE A 19 -5.97 -7.96 20.81
C ILE A 19 -5.50 -7.10 19.63
N SER A 20 -4.21 -7.12 19.32
CA SER A 20 -3.63 -6.41 18.17
C SER A 20 -4.23 -6.89 16.85
N PHE A 21 -4.40 -8.20 16.67
CA PHE A 21 -4.98 -8.79 15.47
C PHE A 21 -6.46 -8.42 15.31
N ILE A 22 -7.25 -8.49 16.38
CA ILE A 22 -8.66 -8.08 16.36
C ILE A 22 -8.78 -6.59 16.00
N ASN A 23 -7.93 -5.74 16.60
CA ASN A 23 -7.89 -4.31 16.28
C ASN A 23 -7.46 -4.06 14.82
N PHE A 24 -6.53 -4.85 14.30
CA PHE A 24 -6.14 -4.78 12.89
C PHE A 24 -7.32 -5.07 11.97
N ILE A 25 -8.07 -6.15 12.21
CA ILE A 25 -9.21 -6.55 11.36
C ILE A 25 -10.38 -5.57 11.49
N SER A 26 -10.72 -5.12 12.69
CA SER A 26 -11.88 -4.23 12.94
C SER A 26 -11.71 -2.84 12.33
N ASN A 27 -10.48 -2.46 12.00
CA ASN A 27 -10.15 -1.19 11.35
C ASN A 27 -9.85 -1.33 9.85
N LEU A 28 -10.10 -2.48 9.23
CA LEU A 28 -10.09 -2.60 7.78
C LEU A 28 -11.30 -1.86 7.18
N ASN A 29 -11.14 -1.31 5.99
CA ASN A 29 -12.19 -0.59 5.22
C ASN A 29 -12.75 0.70 5.89
N LYS A 30 -12.10 1.26 6.90
CA LYS A 30 -12.53 2.56 7.47
C LYS A 30 -12.08 3.77 6.67
N ASP A 31 -11.05 3.59 5.85
CA ASP A 31 -10.40 4.70 5.13
C ASP A 31 -10.84 4.81 3.66
N ASN A 32 -11.86 4.07 3.23
CA ASN A 32 -12.34 4.13 1.83
C ASN A 32 -12.98 5.47 1.53
N ILE A 33 -12.32 6.26 0.69
CA ILE A 33 -12.84 7.52 0.20
C ILE A 33 -13.40 7.30 -1.20
N THR A 34 -14.73 7.45 -1.34
CA THR A 34 -15.46 7.19 -2.60
C THR A 34 -15.43 8.35 -3.60
N HIS A 35 -15.02 9.56 -3.18
CA HIS A 35 -15.04 10.77 -4.01
C HIS A 35 -13.79 11.62 -3.80
N VAL A 36 -12.69 11.24 -4.43
CA VAL A 36 -11.48 12.06 -4.44
C VAL A 36 -11.15 12.50 -5.85
N GLN A 37 -10.99 13.81 -6.02
CA GLN A 37 -10.60 14.45 -7.28
C GLN A 37 -9.08 14.70 -7.36
N SER A 38 -8.24 13.74 -6.94
CA SER A 38 -6.81 13.88 -7.20
C SER A 38 -6.49 13.56 -8.65
N LYS A 39 -5.62 14.39 -9.25
CA LYS A 39 -5.08 14.18 -10.59
C LYS A 39 -3.88 13.22 -10.59
N THR A 40 -3.51 12.71 -9.44
CA THR A 40 -2.35 11.83 -9.27
C THR A 40 -2.79 10.49 -8.74
N ILE A 41 -2.33 9.43 -9.38
CA ILE A 41 -2.65 8.06 -9.03
C ILE A 41 -1.33 7.30 -8.78
N VAL A 42 -1.26 6.56 -7.70
CA VAL A 42 -0.17 5.65 -7.39
C VAL A 42 -0.73 4.25 -7.18
N VAL A 43 -0.28 3.31 -7.97
CA VAL A 43 -0.64 1.90 -7.82
C VAL A 43 0.57 1.07 -7.40
N ILE A 44 0.42 0.26 -6.36
CA ILE A 44 1.42 -0.71 -5.92
C ILE A 44 1.18 -2.01 -6.69
N THR A 45 2.20 -2.52 -7.40
CA THR A 45 2.10 -3.79 -8.12
C THR A 45 1.80 -4.97 -7.18
N GLY A 46 1.33 -6.09 -7.73
CA GLY A 46 1.10 -7.34 -6.98
C GLY A 46 -0.15 -8.11 -7.41
N SER A 47 -1.29 -7.46 -7.66
CA SER A 47 -2.47 -8.13 -8.21
C SER A 47 -2.96 -7.45 -9.49
N VAL A 48 -3.52 -8.25 -10.41
CA VAL A 48 -4.03 -7.76 -11.72
C VAL A 48 -5.13 -6.71 -11.54
N GLY A 49 -6.01 -6.89 -10.57
CA GLY A 49 -7.11 -5.96 -10.29
C GLY A 49 -6.66 -4.54 -9.99
N ARG A 50 -5.49 -4.36 -9.37
CA ARG A 50 -4.94 -3.03 -9.06
C ARG A 50 -4.60 -2.23 -10.31
N LEU A 51 -4.01 -2.88 -11.30
CA LEU A 51 -3.68 -2.24 -12.59
C LEU A 51 -4.94 -1.88 -13.37
N THR A 52 -5.93 -2.76 -13.40
CA THR A 52 -7.23 -2.48 -14.04
C THR A 52 -7.92 -1.28 -13.39
N ALA A 53 -7.91 -1.20 -12.06
CA ALA A 53 -8.46 -0.05 -11.35
C ALA A 53 -7.71 1.26 -11.69
N ALA A 54 -6.37 1.20 -11.77
CA ALA A 54 -5.56 2.35 -12.15
C ALA A 54 -5.86 2.79 -13.59
N GLU A 55 -6.00 1.85 -14.55
CA GLU A 55 -6.40 2.13 -15.94
C GLU A 55 -7.79 2.80 -16.00
N ASN A 56 -8.74 2.32 -15.21
CA ASN A 56 -10.08 2.91 -15.15
C ASN A 56 -10.03 4.36 -14.63
N LEU A 57 -9.29 4.60 -13.53
CA LEU A 57 -9.21 5.95 -12.96
C LEU A 57 -8.49 6.95 -13.86
N ILE A 58 -7.40 6.56 -14.53
CA ILE A 58 -6.68 7.47 -15.43
C ILE A 58 -7.51 7.77 -16.70
N ASN A 59 -8.32 6.82 -17.17
CA ASN A 59 -9.22 7.04 -18.30
C ASN A 59 -10.37 8.00 -17.98
N LEU A 60 -10.81 8.05 -16.71
CA LEU A 60 -11.85 8.98 -16.26
C LEU A 60 -11.35 10.43 -16.16
N ASN A 61 -10.05 10.64 -16.05
CA ASN A 61 -9.45 11.97 -15.92
C ASN A 61 -8.28 12.13 -16.90
N SER A 62 -8.54 12.83 -18.01
CA SER A 62 -7.52 13.06 -19.05
C SER A 62 -6.29 13.84 -18.59
N GLU A 63 -6.32 14.50 -17.44
CA GLU A 63 -5.17 15.22 -16.86
C GLU A 63 -4.42 14.39 -15.81
N ALA A 64 -4.92 13.21 -15.46
CA ALA A 64 -4.30 12.38 -14.42
C ALA A 64 -2.92 11.87 -14.86
N ARG A 65 -2.03 11.75 -13.86
CA ARG A 65 -0.74 11.07 -13.96
C ARG A 65 -0.76 9.82 -13.08
N LEU A 66 -0.11 8.77 -13.56
CA LEU A 66 -0.04 7.48 -12.90
C LEU A 66 1.41 7.07 -12.62
N LEU A 67 1.72 6.74 -11.36
CA LEU A 67 2.90 5.96 -11.03
C LEU A 67 2.51 4.50 -10.78
N ILE A 68 3.15 3.58 -11.48
CA ILE A 68 3.09 2.15 -11.18
C ILE A 68 4.37 1.77 -10.44
N SER A 69 4.28 1.61 -9.12
CA SER A 69 5.44 1.34 -8.26
C SER A 69 5.65 -0.15 -8.03
N GLY A 70 6.91 -0.58 -8.03
CA GLY A 70 7.30 -1.98 -7.83
C GLY A 70 7.23 -2.83 -9.10
N VAL A 71 7.45 -2.25 -10.26
CA VAL A 71 7.50 -2.97 -11.54
C VAL A 71 8.79 -3.80 -11.61
N ALA A 72 8.72 -5.01 -12.13
CA ALA A 72 9.90 -5.84 -12.33
C ALA A 72 10.81 -5.23 -13.42
N LYS A 73 12.11 -5.32 -13.20
CA LYS A 73 13.09 -4.77 -14.15
C LYS A 73 12.90 -5.38 -15.55
N GLY A 74 12.92 -4.52 -16.56
CA GLY A 74 12.77 -4.93 -17.96
C GLY A 74 11.35 -5.00 -18.48
N VAL A 75 10.33 -4.97 -17.62
CA VAL A 75 8.93 -4.94 -18.03
C VAL A 75 8.60 -3.59 -18.66
N LYS A 76 7.96 -3.61 -19.82
CA LYS A 76 7.62 -2.40 -20.58
C LYS A 76 6.18 -1.95 -20.32
N PHE A 77 5.91 -0.68 -20.60
CA PHE A 77 4.56 -0.10 -20.52
C PHE A 77 3.50 -0.95 -21.22
N SER A 78 3.74 -1.39 -22.46
CA SER A 78 2.80 -2.19 -23.26
C SER A 78 2.49 -3.58 -22.69
N GLU A 79 3.32 -4.09 -21.78
CA GLU A 79 3.09 -5.37 -21.10
C GLU A 79 2.18 -5.22 -19.89
N ILE A 80 2.17 -4.02 -19.28
CA ILE A 80 1.40 -3.69 -18.08
C ILE A 80 0.05 -3.06 -18.43
N ILE A 81 0.06 -2.01 -19.24
CA ILE A 81 -1.13 -1.25 -19.63
C ILE A 81 -1.72 -1.84 -20.90
N LYS A 82 -2.96 -2.29 -20.81
CA LYS A 82 -3.68 -2.90 -21.93
C LYS A 82 -4.52 -1.90 -22.71
N SER A 83 -4.94 -0.81 -22.07
CA SER A 83 -5.74 0.24 -22.69
C SER A 83 -4.89 1.06 -23.67
N LYS A 84 -5.31 1.10 -24.94
CA LYS A 84 -4.68 1.92 -25.99
C LYS A 84 -5.00 3.41 -25.87
N SER A 85 -5.98 3.78 -25.03
CA SER A 85 -6.39 5.17 -24.82
C SER A 85 -5.47 5.92 -23.85
N ILE A 86 -4.63 5.22 -23.08
CA ILE A 86 -3.75 5.85 -22.09
C ILE A 86 -2.47 6.29 -22.77
N ASP A 87 -2.19 7.61 -22.69
CA ASP A 87 -0.95 8.18 -23.18
C ASP A 87 0.24 7.69 -22.31
N PRO A 88 1.25 7.03 -22.90
CA PRO A 88 2.42 6.57 -22.17
C PRO A 88 3.16 7.69 -21.42
N LYS A 89 3.09 8.94 -21.87
CA LYS A 89 3.72 10.10 -21.22
C LYS A 89 3.10 10.45 -19.85
N LYS A 90 1.92 9.91 -19.55
CA LYS A 90 1.20 10.12 -18.28
C LYS A 90 1.46 9.01 -17.26
N VAL A 91 2.22 7.99 -17.64
CA VAL A 91 2.48 6.82 -16.81
C VAL A 91 3.96 6.65 -16.59
N ASP A 92 4.36 6.74 -15.33
CA ASP A 92 5.71 6.48 -14.88
C ASP A 92 5.81 5.05 -14.29
N LEU A 93 6.87 4.33 -14.63
CA LEU A 93 7.14 2.98 -14.13
C LEU A 93 8.27 3.01 -13.11
N GLY A 94 7.96 2.61 -11.87
CA GLY A 94 8.94 2.49 -10.79
C GLY A 94 9.52 1.08 -10.72
N TYR A 95 10.84 0.95 -10.88
CA TYR A 95 11.57 -0.34 -10.95
C TYR A 95 12.44 -0.64 -9.73
N ASN A 96 12.50 0.27 -8.76
CA ASN A 96 13.43 0.15 -7.63
C ASN A 96 12.83 -0.53 -6.43
N ALA A 97 11.51 -0.47 -6.28
CA ALA A 97 10.82 -1.02 -5.14
C ALA A 97 10.74 -2.56 -5.20
N LYS A 98 11.11 -3.21 -4.09
CA LYS A 98 11.00 -4.67 -3.90
C LYS A 98 10.16 -5.05 -2.68
N SER A 99 9.57 -4.08 -2.03
CA SER A 99 8.77 -4.22 -0.81
C SER A 99 7.82 -3.04 -0.67
N THR A 100 6.84 -3.13 0.23
CA THR A 100 5.93 -2.00 0.48
C THR A 100 6.67 -0.77 1.03
N PHE A 101 7.71 -0.97 1.83
CA PHE A 101 8.60 0.12 2.25
C PHE A 101 9.32 0.72 1.03
N GLY A 102 9.86 -0.11 0.15
CA GLY A 102 10.47 0.34 -1.11
C GLY A 102 9.50 1.14 -1.98
N ASN A 103 8.23 0.70 -2.10
CA ASN A 103 7.19 1.43 -2.81
C ASN A 103 6.95 2.83 -2.20
N ALA A 104 6.93 2.95 -0.87
CA ALA A 104 6.77 4.24 -0.21
C ALA A 104 7.95 5.19 -0.51
N ILE A 105 9.19 4.69 -0.48
CA ILE A 105 10.39 5.48 -0.79
C ILE A 105 10.45 5.86 -2.28
N GLU A 106 10.17 4.94 -3.18
CA GLU A 106 10.11 5.19 -4.63
C GLU A 106 9.05 6.26 -4.95
N THR A 107 7.86 6.14 -4.35
CA THR A 107 6.79 7.15 -4.49
C THR A 107 7.20 8.49 -3.90
N LYS A 108 7.88 8.54 -2.74
CA LYS A 108 8.40 9.79 -2.14
C LYS A 108 9.30 10.54 -3.11
N VAL A 109 10.24 9.85 -3.75
CA VAL A 109 11.13 10.44 -4.74
C VAL A 109 10.35 10.98 -5.94
N TRP A 110 9.41 10.18 -6.46
CA TRP A 110 8.58 10.58 -7.60
C TRP A 110 7.69 11.79 -7.28
N VAL A 111 7.03 11.79 -6.13
CA VAL A 111 6.19 12.90 -5.62
C VAL A 111 7.00 14.19 -5.49
N SER A 112 8.20 14.10 -4.92
CA SER A 112 9.11 15.25 -4.77
C SER A 112 9.55 15.81 -6.11
N ASN A 113 9.97 14.97 -7.05
CA ASN A 113 10.45 15.39 -8.37
C ASN A 113 9.35 16.01 -9.25
N ASN A 114 8.09 15.72 -8.97
CA ASN A 114 6.93 16.21 -9.72
C ASN A 114 6.11 17.26 -8.97
N ASN A 115 6.55 17.74 -7.80
CA ASN A 115 5.86 18.70 -6.95
C ASN A 115 4.40 18.32 -6.61
N ILE A 116 4.15 17.03 -6.40
CA ILE A 116 2.82 16.48 -6.11
C ILE A 116 2.49 16.75 -4.63
N LYS A 117 1.23 17.12 -4.36
CA LYS A 117 0.74 17.43 -3.00
C LYS A 117 -0.25 16.39 -2.48
N ASP A 118 -0.84 15.64 -3.38
CA ASP A 118 -1.81 14.59 -3.06
C ASP A 118 -1.83 13.52 -4.14
N PHE A 119 -2.26 12.30 -3.75
CA PHE A 119 -2.50 11.23 -4.70
C PHE A 119 -3.48 10.18 -4.16
N ILE A 120 -4.10 9.45 -5.09
CA ILE A 120 -4.89 8.26 -4.80
C ILE A 120 -3.94 7.06 -4.74
N LEU A 121 -3.92 6.35 -3.61
CA LEU A 121 -3.15 5.13 -3.45
C LEU A 121 -4.03 3.91 -3.70
N ILE A 122 -3.72 3.13 -4.74
CA ILE A 122 -4.46 1.93 -5.11
C ILE A 122 -3.74 0.69 -4.60
N THR A 123 -4.42 -0.11 -3.79
CA THR A 123 -3.99 -1.45 -3.39
C THR A 123 -5.18 -2.28 -2.87
N ASP A 124 -4.96 -3.55 -2.52
CA ASP A 124 -6.01 -4.39 -1.96
C ASP A 124 -6.36 -3.97 -0.52
N ASP A 125 -7.60 -4.22 -0.10
CA ASP A 125 -8.13 -3.85 1.22
C ASP A 125 -7.30 -4.43 2.38
N TRP A 126 -6.88 -5.70 2.28
CA TRP A 126 -6.05 -6.37 3.29
C TRP A 126 -4.63 -5.79 3.40
N HIS A 127 -4.12 -5.16 2.33
CA HIS A 127 -2.80 -4.56 2.25
C HIS A 127 -2.77 -3.06 2.61
N MET A 128 -3.90 -2.35 2.47
CA MET A 128 -3.99 -0.90 2.56
C MET A 128 -3.47 -0.36 3.89
N LYS A 129 -3.82 -1.01 5.01
CA LYS A 129 -3.41 -0.54 6.33
C LYS A 129 -1.89 -0.47 6.50
N ARG A 130 -1.16 -1.48 6.02
CA ARG A 130 0.31 -1.49 6.04
C ARG A 130 0.90 -0.49 5.04
N ALA A 131 0.31 -0.37 3.87
CA ALA A 131 0.74 0.61 2.88
C ALA A 131 0.59 2.03 3.44
N LEU A 132 -0.59 2.40 3.96
CA LEU A 132 -0.81 3.72 4.55
C LEU A 132 0.14 4.03 5.71
N LEU A 133 0.43 3.06 6.58
CA LEU A 133 1.39 3.24 7.67
C LEU A 133 2.76 3.70 7.13
N LEU A 134 3.28 3.01 6.11
CA LEU A 134 4.59 3.30 5.55
C LEU A 134 4.59 4.59 4.70
N PHE A 135 3.57 4.78 3.87
CA PHE A 135 3.46 5.93 2.98
C PHE A 135 3.27 7.24 3.76
N LYS A 136 2.34 7.30 4.74
CA LYS A 136 2.11 8.51 5.56
C LYS A 136 3.34 8.89 6.38
N ASN A 137 4.07 7.91 6.93
CA ASN A 137 5.30 8.20 7.66
C ASN A 137 6.47 8.61 6.75
N SER A 138 6.52 8.11 5.51
CA SER A 138 7.54 8.53 4.54
C SER A 138 7.26 9.91 3.95
N MET A 139 5.99 10.31 3.90
CA MET A 139 5.52 11.55 3.25
C MET A 139 4.46 12.26 4.12
N PRO A 140 4.83 12.80 5.31
CA PRO A 140 3.86 13.36 6.27
C PRO A 140 3.10 14.58 5.75
N ASN A 141 3.65 15.31 4.77
CA ASN A 141 3.07 16.51 4.19
C ASN A 141 2.27 16.28 2.89
N ILE A 142 2.05 15.01 2.52
CA ILE A 142 1.30 14.64 1.32
C ILE A 142 -0.05 14.05 1.71
N ASN A 143 -1.12 14.52 1.09
CA ASN A 143 -2.43 13.93 1.28
C ASN A 143 -2.55 12.64 0.48
N ILE A 144 -2.79 11.52 1.17
CA ILE A 144 -2.89 10.19 0.56
C ILE A 144 -4.32 9.70 0.71
N TYR A 145 -4.98 9.46 -0.41
CA TYR A 145 -6.35 9.00 -0.48
C TYR A 145 -6.40 7.51 -0.82
N PRO A 146 -6.84 6.66 0.10
CA PRO A 146 -6.87 5.22 -0.14
C PRO A 146 -7.98 4.83 -1.12
N TYR A 147 -7.64 3.98 -2.09
CA TYR A 147 -8.55 3.31 -2.99
C TYR A 147 -8.37 1.80 -2.85
N GLU A 148 -9.26 1.18 -2.09
CA GLU A 148 -9.17 -0.22 -1.71
C GLU A 148 -9.91 -1.14 -2.68
N LEU A 149 -9.21 -2.19 -3.13
CA LEU A 149 -9.82 -3.25 -3.91
C LEU A 149 -10.21 -4.41 -3.00
N LYS A 150 -11.49 -4.75 -2.98
CA LYS A 150 -11.99 -5.87 -2.18
C LYS A 150 -11.60 -7.20 -2.81
N SER A 151 -11.02 -8.09 -2.02
CA SER A 151 -10.79 -9.47 -2.42
C SER A 151 -12.11 -10.23 -2.51
N ASN A 152 -12.36 -10.87 -3.65
CA ASN A 152 -13.59 -11.66 -3.88
C ASN A 152 -13.56 -13.05 -3.22
N SER A 153 -12.40 -13.53 -2.76
CA SER A 153 -12.25 -14.84 -2.13
C SER A 153 -12.11 -14.74 -0.62
N LYS A 154 -13.09 -15.25 0.13
CA LYS A 154 -13.10 -15.21 1.60
C LYS A 154 -11.95 -16.03 2.21
N SER A 155 -11.70 -17.24 1.73
CA SER A 155 -10.64 -18.12 2.28
C SER A 155 -9.24 -17.57 2.02
N LEU A 156 -8.98 -17.04 0.81
CA LEU A 156 -7.72 -16.39 0.48
C LEU A 156 -7.51 -15.15 1.35
N ARG A 157 -8.56 -14.38 1.58
CA ARG A 157 -8.52 -13.17 2.41
C ARG A 157 -8.13 -13.48 3.86
N GLU A 158 -8.70 -14.52 4.46
CA GLU A 158 -8.40 -14.90 5.86
C GLU A 158 -6.91 -15.26 6.06
N HIS A 159 -6.33 -16.03 5.15
CA HIS A 159 -4.89 -16.36 5.18
C HIS A 159 -4.02 -15.10 5.00
N LEU A 160 -4.35 -14.27 4.02
CA LEU A 160 -3.63 -13.03 3.75
C LEU A 160 -3.70 -12.03 4.91
N LEU A 161 -4.80 -11.96 5.64
CA LEU A 161 -4.95 -11.07 6.80
C LEU A 161 -3.99 -11.44 7.94
N PHE A 162 -3.78 -12.73 8.20
CA PHE A 162 -2.83 -13.16 9.20
C PHE A 162 -1.39 -12.78 8.83
N GLU A 163 -0.97 -13.07 7.59
CA GLU A 163 0.35 -12.68 7.10
C GLU A 163 0.54 -11.15 7.09
N GLU A 164 -0.50 -10.43 6.66
CA GLU A 164 -0.43 -8.96 6.60
C GLU A 164 -0.38 -8.34 7.99
N HIS A 165 -1.04 -8.90 8.99
CA HIS A 165 -0.90 -8.42 10.36
C HIS A 165 0.55 -8.58 10.86
N LEU A 166 1.20 -9.72 10.60
CA LEU A 166 2.62 -9.89 10.96
C LEU A 166 3.50 -8.88 10.23
N LYS A 167 3.30 -8.69 8.91
CA LYS A 167 4.03 -7.69 8.12
C LYS A 167 3.73 -6.26 8.59
N TYR A 168 2.51 -5.99 9.06
CA TYR A 168 2.12 -4.70 9.63
C TYR A 168 2.85 -4.42 10.96
N LEU A 169 3.02 -5.42 11.83
CA LEU A 169 3.84 -5.27 13.03
C LEU A 169 5.31 -4.97 12.70
N ILE A 170 5.87 -5.66 11.70
CA ILE A 170 7.24 -5.36 11.21
C ILE A 170 7.32 -3.95 10.63
N ALA A 171 6.28 -3.48 9.94
CA ALA A 171 6.26 -2.14 9.36
C ALA A 171 6.37 -1.02 10.42
N HIS A 172 5.92 -1.24 11.67
CA HIS A 172 6.14 -0.28 12.75
C HIS A 172 7.63 -0.10 13.07
N LEU A 173 8.44 -1.16 12.98
CA LEU A 173 9.90 -1.05 13.15
C LEU A 173 10.52 -0.28 11.97
N GLN A 174 10.00 -0.45 10.77
CA GLN A 174 10.44 0.33 9.60
C GLN A 174 10.07 1.81 9.73
N VAL A 175 8.93 2.14 10.35
CA VAL A 175 8.58 3.54 10.66
C VAL A 175 9.59 4.18 11.62
N ILE A 176 10.04 3.45 12.63
CA ILE A 176 11.10 3.93 13.53
C ILE A 176 12.35 4.27 12.73
N TYR A 177 12.76 3.39 11.80
CA TYR A 177 13.89 3.65 10.90
C TYR A 177 13.68 4.91 10.05
N ILE A 178 12.48 5.12 9.49
CA ILE A 178 12.14 6.34 8.73
C ILE A 178 12.36 7.60 9.58
N TRP A 179 11.97 7.57 10.84
CA TRP A 179 12.10 8.71 11.75
C TRP A 179 13.55 9.11 12.03
N PHE A 180 14.48 8.14 12.01
CA PHE A 180 15.89 8.42 12.20
C PHE A 180 16.64 8.82 10.92
N THR A 181 16.03 8.66 9.74
CA THR A 181 16.68 8.90 8.44
C THR A 181 16.09 10.07 7.64
N ASN A 182 14.99 10.65 8.13
CA ASN A 182 14.38 11.88 7.60
C ASN A 182 14.79 13.10 8.39
#